data_be923ea59329e8e82738fea8b815dbaa
#
_entry.id   be923ea59329e8e82738fea8b815dbaa
#
_cell.length_a   1.000
_cell.length_b   1.000
_cell.length_c   1.000
_cell.angle_alpha   90.00
_cell.angle_beta   90.00
_cell.angle_gamma   90.00
#
_symmetry.space_group_name_H-M   'P 1'
#
loop_
_entity.id
_entity.type
_entity.pdbx_description
1 polymer ?
#
loop_
_entity_poly.entity_id
_entity_poly.type
_entity_poly.pdbx_seq_one_letter_code
_entity_poly.pdbx_strand_id
1 'polypeptide(L)'
;VAATEFTSATPANLIAGEWRAGGGDEATSVNPARPDDVVARYRLADAGDIDAAVTAAVASQAEWEALGSIRRGAILRAAADLLAQRRECIAELMTRDQGKTLAESLVEVDGSVETIRYHAAKGRDPNGRTFPSSFPGEHIETVRQALGVVGVITPWNFPTQIPAWKIAPALLHGNAVVWKPAGDVPAVSFAFAEALHDAGVPAGVLSMVLAPGSVAGRLVEDRRVAGITFTGSVGVGKQIAAVAAARGAKVQLELGGHNAAIVMPDVDPGYAAAQLLVGAMSGTGQKCTATRRIILVGGAYDTFVPEFTSLVSALVVGDGMEGGVTTGPVISNKAQLEIESAVADSLAEGGTVVAQASVPSGDGFFVAPTVLEGTMNIRTCKEEVFGPITTIVRAESLDEAIAIANDTEFGLTASIFSSNDADIAQATRELQAGLIKINAPNTGSELHVPFGGLKDSTFPGPREQNAETVAEFFTVTKSVYRRVAPRVGG
;
A
#
# COMPACT_ATOMS: atom_id res chain seq x y z
N VAL A 1 10.01 11.12 -29.92
CA VAL A 1 9.21 12.08 -29.18
C VAL A 1 10.08 12.48 -28.01
N ALA A 2 10.53 13.75 -27.96
CA ALA A 2 11.37 14.27 -26.89
C ALA A 2 10.70 13.98 -25.54
N ALA A 3 11.49 13.52 -24.55
CA ALA A 3 11.06 13.51 -23.16
C ALA A 3 10.56 14.94 -22.86
N THR A 4 9.27 15.07 -22.64
CA THR A 4 8.68 16.34 -22.23
C THR A 4 9.31 16.61 -20.88
N GLU A 5 10.17 17.63 -20.81
CA GLU A 5 10.71 18.13 -19.56
C GLU A 5 9.53 18.31 -18.60
N PHE A 6 9.50 17.51 -17.56
CA PHE A 6 8.69 17.77 -16.39
C PHE A 6 9.28 19.06 -15.77
N THR A 7 8.92 20.19 -16.34
CA THR A 7 9.17 21.48 -15.69
C THR A 7 8.45 21.40 -14.35
N SER A 8 9.11 21.85 -13.29
CA SER A 8 8.64 21.95 -11.92
C SER A 8 7.18 22.43 -11.81
N ALA A 9 6.24 21.60 -12.24
CA ALA A 9 4.83 21.90 -12.16
C ALA A 9 4.47 21.93 -10.68
N THR A 10 3.96 23.03 -10.21
CA THR A 10 3.41 23.14 -8.87
C THR A 10 2.27 22.12 -8.74
N PRO A 11 2.35 21.12 -7.82
CA PRO A 11 1.28 20.15 -7.66
C PRO A 11 -0.04 20.86 -7.41
N ALA A 12 -1.07 20.43 -8.12
CA ALA A 12 -2.39 21.02 -8.10
C ALA A 12 -3.46 19.95 -7.84
N ASN A 13 -4.62 20.37 -7.40
CA ASN A 13 -5.77 19.48 -7.28
C ASN A 13 -6.39 19.27 -8.67
N LEU A 14 -6.75 18.02 -8.98
CA LEU A 14 -7.51 17.67 -10.19
C LEU A 14 -8.99 17.56 -9.82
N ILE A 15 -9.81 18.50 -10.26
CA ILE A 15 -11.25 18.50 -9.97
C ILE A 15 -12.04 18.83 -11.23
N ALA A 16 -13.02 18.00 -11.55
CA ALA A 16 -13.82 18.12 -12.77
C ALA A 16 -13.00 18.17 -14.08
N GLY A 17 -11.83 17.53 -14.11
CA GLY A 17 -10.92 17.52 -15.26
C GLY A 17 -10.01 18.75 -15.36
N GLU A 18 -10.02 19.64 -14.37
CA GLU A 18 -9.20 20.85 -14.36
C GLU A 18 -8.18 20.80 -13.23
N TRP A 19 -6.93 21.21 -13.53
CA TRP A 19 -5.88 21.43 -12.55
C TRP A 19 -6.06 22.81 -11.91
N ARG A 20 -6.20 22.84 -10.58
CA ARG A 20 -6.40 24.08 -9.85
C ARG A 20 -5.75 24.09 -8.47
N ALA A 21 -5.37 25.26 -8.00
CA ALA A 21 -4.94 25.44 -6.62
C ALA A 21 -6.10 25.13 -5.66
N GLY A 22 -5.80 24.55 -4.49
CA GLY A 22 -6.80 24.35 -3.45
C GLY A 22 -7.21 25.64 -2.75
N GLY A 23 -8.38 25.64 -2.13
CA GLY A 23 -8.92 26.74 -1.33
C GLY A 23 -8.30 26.86 0.07
N GLY A 24 -7.50 25.90 0.51
CA GLY A 24 -6.88 25.84 1.83
C GLY A 24 -5.51 26.53 1.91
N ASP A 25 -4.75 26.20 2.96
CA ASP A 25 -3.45 26.79 3.25
C ASP A 25 -2.36 26.35 2.24
N GLU A 26 -1.29 27.12 2.19
CA GLU A 26 -0.08 26.75 1.48
C GLU A 26 0.65 25.65 2.25
N ALA A 27 1.22 24.70 1.49
CA ALA A 27 1.99 23.58 2.00
C ALA A 27 3.28 23.40 1.17
N THR A 28 4.26 22.76 1.79
CA THR A 28 5.55 22.51 1.18
C THR A 28 5.96 21.07 1.44
N SER A 29 6.43 20.37 0.41
CA SER A 29 7.15 19.10 0.52
C SER A 29 8.63 19.37 0.35
N VAL A 30 9.45 18.67 1.13
CA VAL A 30 10.92 18.77 1.11
C VAL A 30 11.54 17.41 0.88
N ASN A 31 12.74 17.39 0.35
CA ASN A 31 13.51 16.16 0.22
C ASN A 31 13.98 15.68 1.62
N PRO A 32 13.56 14.48 2.07
CA PRO A 32 13.94 13.99 3.40
C PRO A 32 15.45 13.81 3.60
N ALA A 33 16.21 13.60 2.51
CA ALA A 33 17.67 13.52 2.57
C ALA A 33 18.33 14.91 2.69
N ARG A 34 17.67 15.94 2.19
CA ARG A 34 18.16 17.35 2.15
C ARG A 34 16.97 18.29 2.39
N PRO A 35 16.58 18.56 3.64
CA PRO A 35 15.38 19.34 3.97
C PRO A 35 15.36 20.77 3.38
N ASP A 36 16.52 21.32 2.99
CA ASP A 36 16.62 22.59 2.27
C ASP A 36 16.20 22.50 0.79
N ASP A 37 16.18 21.28 0.23
CA ASP A 37 15.71 21.02 -1.13
C ASP A 37 14.18 20.93 -1.13
N VAL A 38 13.52 22.02 -1.50
CA VAL A 38 12.05 22.08 -1.64
C VAL A 38 11.65 21.35 -2.91
N VAL A 39 10.95 20.24 -2.77
CA VAL A 39 10.44 19.43 -3.89
C VAL A 39 9.19 20.07 -4.49
N ALA A 40 8.26 20.53 -3.65
CA ALA A 40 7.03 21.14 -4.11
C ALA A 40 6.48 22.20 -3.16
N ARG A 41 5.84 23.24 -3.74
CA ARG A 41 4.97 24.19 -3.05
C ARG A 41 3.58 24.10 -3.67
N TYR A 42 2.55 23.96 -2.85
CA TYR A 42 1.20 23.76 -3.35
C TYR A 42 0.18 24.32 -2.34
N ARG A 43 -1.08 24.39 -2.77
CA ARG A 43 -2.18 24.75 -1.87
C ARG A 43 -3.04 23.53 -1.59
N LEU A 44 -3.33 23.32 -0.31
CA LEU A 44 -4.19 22.26 0.17
C LEU A 44 -5.62 22.48 -0.32
N ALA A 45 -6.33 21.39 -0.58
CA ALA A 45 -7.75 21.40 -0.80
C ALA A 45 -8.50 21.72 0.50
N ASP A 46 -9.56 22.48 0.40
CA ASP A 46 -10.51 22.74 1.49
C ASP A 46 -11.77 21.86 1.40
N ALA A 47 -12.73 22.10 2.26
CA ALA A 47 -14.00 21.35 2.27
C ALA A 47 -14.85 21.58 0.99
N GLY A 48 -14.75 22.77 0.40
CA GLY A 48 -15.43 23.10 -0.85
C GLY A 48 -14.83 22.35 -2.05
N ASP A 49 -13.52 22.16 -2.05
CA ASP A 49 -12.82 21.37 -3.08
C ASP A 49 -13.23 19.89 -3.04
N ILE A 50 -13.37 19.32 -1.84
CA ILE A 50 -13.86 17.94 -1.67
C ILE A 50 -15.30 17.82 -2.17
N ASP A 51 -16.18 18.74 -1.80
CA ASP A 51 -17.58 18.74 -2.27
C ASP A 51 -17.65 18.86 -3.81
N ALA A 52 -16.85 19.74 -4.41
CA ALA A 52 -16.76 19.90 -5.86
C ALA A 52 -16.25 18.61 -6.56
N ALA A 53 -15.23 17.94 -5.98
CA ALA A 53 -14.71 16.68 -6.49
C ALA A 53 -15.77 15.57 -6.43
N VAL A 54 -16.48 15.43 -5.32
CA VAL A 54 -17.54 14.44 -5.17
C VAL A 54 -18.72 14.75 -6.12
N THR A 55 -19.09 16.03 -6.26
CA THR A 55 -20.15 16.46 -7.18
C THR A 55 -19.81 16.11 -8.63
N ALA A 56 -18.58 16.38 -9.06
CA ALA A 56 -18.10 16.00 -10.39
C ALA A 56 -18.09 14.47 -10.61
N ALA A 57 -17.67 13.72 -9.59
CA ALA A 57 -17.65 12.26 -9.63
C ALA A 57 -19.07 11.67 -9.78
N VAL A 58 -20.04 12.20 -9.05
CA VAL A 58 -21.46 11.79 -9.16
C VAL A 58 -22.02 12.07 -10.56
N ALA A 59 -21.69 13.22 -11.14
CA ALA A 59 -22.19 13.63 -12.43
C ALA A 59 -21.62 12.77 -13.60
N SER A 60 -20.37 12.30 -13.48
CA SER A 60 -19.66 11.59 -14.56
C SER A 60 -19.74 10.06 -14.47
N GLN A 61 -20.05 9.50 -13.31
CA GLN A 61 -19.94 8.05 -13.06
C GLN A 61 -20.81 7.20 -14.00
N ALA A 62 -22.05 7.59 -14.24
CA ALA A 62 -22.97 6.79 -15.07
C ALA A 62 -22.51 6.68 -16.53
N GLU A 63 -21.98 7.75 -17.12
CA GLU A 63 -21.43 7.74 -18.48
C GLU A 63 -20.15 6.90 -18.55
N TRP A 64 -19.31 6.98 -17.53
CA TRP A 64 -18.12 6.16 -17.40
C TRP A 64 -18.47 4.66 -17.34
N GLU A 65 -19.45 4.27 -16.52
CA GLU A 65 -19.91 2.89 -16.46
C GLU A 65 -20.47 2.43 -17.81
N ALA A 66 -21.28 3.25 -18.46
CA ALA A 66 -21.89 2.96 -19.77
C ALA A 66 -20.88 2.80 -20.92
N LEU A 67 -19.66 3.35 -20.78
CA LEU A 67 -18.58 3.19 -21.78
C LEU A 67 -18.18 1.72 -21.98
N GLY A 68 -18.39 0.87 -20.96
CA GLY A 68 -18.07 -0.55 -20.98
C GLY A 68 -16.61 -0.84 -20.61
N SER A 69 -16.38 -2.01 -20.00
CA SER A 69 -15.10 -2.39 -19.39
C SER A 69 -13.95 -2.47 -20.40
N ILE A 70 -14.19 -2.88 -21.63
CA ILE A 70 -13.14 -2.99 -22.66
C ILE A 70 -12.58 -1.61 -23.02
N ARG A 71 -13.44 -0.60 -23.18
CA ARG A 71 -13.00 0.77 -23.50
C ARG A 71 -12.31 1.42 -22.32
N ARG A 72 -12.84 1.22 -21.10
CA ARG A 72 -12.17 1.67 -19.87
C ARG A 72 -10.79 1.04 -19.73
N GLY A 73 -10.66 -0.27 -20.00
CA GLY A 73 -9.37 -0.97 -20.03
C GLY A 73 -8.40 -0.42 -21.07
N ALA A 74 -8.89 0.05 -22.22
CA ALA A 74 -8.02 0.70 -23.23
C ALA A 74 -7.43 2.02 -22.71
N ILE A 75 -8.22 2.84 -22.02
CA ILE A 75 -7.77 4.10 -21.39
C ILE A 75 -6.74 3.79 -20.28
N LEU A 76 -7.01 2.81 -19.42
CA LEU A 76 -6.05 2.39 -18.39
C LEU A 76 -4.73 1.90 -18.99
N ARG A 77 -4.77 1.18 -20.11
CA ARG A 77 -3.55 0.76 -20.82
C ARG A 77 -2.74 1.97 -21.31
N ALA A 78 -3.40 2.97 -21.89
CA ALA A 78 -2.74 4.20 -22.30
C ALA A 78 -2.11 4.93 -21.10
N ALA A 79 -2.77 4.94 -19.95
CA ALA A 79 -2.19 5.48 -18.70
C ALA A 79 -0.93 4.73 -18.26
N ALA A 80 -0.95 3.39 -18.31
CA ALA A 80 0.23 2.59 -18.01
C ALA A 80 1.39 2.86 -18.97
N ASP A 81 1.08 3.06 -20.26
CA ASP A 81 2.11 3.37 -21.25
C ASP A 81 2.70 4.78 -21.05
N LEU A 82 1.91 5.76 -20.62
CA LEU A 82 2.40 7.09 -20.23
C LEU A 82 3.28 7.05 -18.97
N LEU A 83 2.87 6.29 -17.95
CA LEU A 83 3.69 6.08 -16.75
C LEU A 83 5.03 5.42 -17.09
N ALA A 84 5.01 4.41 -17.97
CA ALA A 84 6.23 3.75 -18.44
C ALA A 84 7.15 4.71 -19.23
N GLN A 85 6.59 5.61 -20.04
CA GLN A 85 7.35 6.63 -20.76
C GLN A 85 7.97 7.68 -19.83
N ARG A 86 7.32 7.96 -18.69
CA ARG A 86 7.76 8.95 -17.68
C ARG A 86 8.50 8.31 -16.50
N ARG A 87 8.89 7.04 -16.64
CA ARG A 87 9.41 6.18 -15.58
C ARG A 87 10.55 6.80 -14.77
N GLU A 88 11.59 7.24 -15.45
CA GLU A 88 12.78 7.82 -14.82
C GLU A 88 12.43 9.11 -14.08
N CYS A 89 11.68 9.99 -14.70
CA CYS A 89 11.28 11.25 -14.11
C CYS A 89 10.40 11.05 -12.86
N ILE A 90 9.44 10.12 -12.90
CA ILE A 90 8.59 9.82 -11.75
C ILE A 90 9.42 9.17 -10.63
N ALA A 91 10.38 8.31 -10.97
CA ALA A 91 11.26 7.68 -9.98
C ALA A 91 12.18 8.70 -9.29
N GLU A 92 12.75 9.64 -10.03
CA GLU A 92 13.53 10.75 -9.46
C GLU A 92 12.70 11.65 -8.54
N LEU A 93 11.48 12.01 -8.95
CA LEU A 93 10.54 12.74 -8.11
C LEU A 93 10.21 11.94 -6.83
N MET A 94 9.97 10.64 -6.95
CA MET A 94 9.65 9.76 -5.82
C MET A 94 10.82 9.69 -4.83
N THR A 95 12.05 9.56 -5.31
CA THR A 95 13.23 9.55 -4.45
C THR A 95 13.38 10.86 -3.69
N ARG A 96 13.15 12.01 -4.34
CA ARG A 96 13.22 13.33 -3.69
C ARG A 96 12.03 13.61 -2.77
N ASP A 97 10.81 13.15 -3.11
CA ASP A 97 9.59 13.45 -2.36
C ASP A 97 9.42 12.51 -1.15
N GLN A 98 9.87 11.24 -1.27
CA GLN A 98 9.66 10.19 -0.27
C GLN A 98 10.94 9.71 0.43
N GLY A 99 12.10 9.79 -0.22
CA GLY A 99 13.40 9.46 0.34
C GLY A 99 13.94 8.05 0.03
N LYS A 100 13.16 7.12 -0.54
CA LYS A 100 13.69 5.80 -0.93
C LYS A 100 14.75 5.94 -2.04
N THR A 101 15.58 4.91 -2.21
CA THR A 101 16.61 4.93 -3.24
C THR A 101 16.01 5.00 -4.65
N LEU A 102 16.75 5.56 -5.61
CA LEU A 102 16.30 5.64 -7.00
C LEU A 102 16.01 4.24 -7.57
N ALA A 103 16.80 3.24 -7.20
CA ALA A 103 16.57 1.85 -7.61
C ALA A 103 15.21 1.32 -7.11
N GLU A 104 14.84 1.60 -5.87
CA GLU A 104 13.54 1.22 -5.30
C GLU A 104 12.40 1.99 -5.95
N SER A 105 12.60 3.27 -6.25
CA SER A 105 11.62 4.11 -6.95
C SER A 105 11.34 3.61 -8.36
N LEU A 106 12.37 3.22 -9.10
CA LEU A 106 12.23 2.63 -10.44
C LEU A 106 11.42 1.32 -10.40
N VAL A 107 11.72 0.45 -9.44
CA VAL A 107 10.97 -0.82 -9.25
C VAL A 107 9.50 -0.54 -8.89
N GLU A 108 9.22 0.48 -8.09
CA GLU A 108 7.85 0.83 -7.74
C GLU A 108 7.05 1.36 -8.93
N VAL A 109 7.66 2.21 -9.77
CA VAL A 109 6.99 2.69 -11.00
C VAL A 109 6.70 1.53 -11.94
N ASP A 110 7.66 0.61 -12.15
CA ASP A 110 7.47 -0.59 -12.95
C ASP A 110 6.31 -1.45 -12.42
N GLY A 111 6.26 -1.67 -11.11
CA GLY A 111 5.18 -2.40 -10.45
C GLY A 111 3.80 -1.72 -10.63
N SER A 112 3.78 -0.39 -10.59
CA SER A 112 2.55 0.40 -10.83
C SER A 112 2.05 0.26 -12.26
N VAL A 113 2.96 0.31 -13.23
CA VAL A 113 2.67 0.10 -14.66
C VAL A 113 2.06 -1.28 -14.89
N GLU A 114 2.70 -2.33 -14.35
CA GLU A 114 2.20 -3.70 -14.49
C GLU A 114 0.86 -3.92 -13.79
N THR A 115 0.63 -3.29 -12.64
CA THR A 115 -0.66 -3.32 -11.94
C THR A 115 -1.78 -2.73 -12.80
N ILE A 116 -1.55 -1.57 -13.40
CA ILE A 116 -2.55 -0.93 -14.25
C ILE A 116 -2.80 -1.78 -15.52
N ARG A 117 -1.75 -2.35 -16.13
CA ARG A 117 -1.85 -3.27 -17.28
C ARG A 117 -2.65 -4.53 -16.94
N TYR A 118 -2.41 -5.11 -15.78
CA TYR A 118 -3.16 -6.28 -15.29
C TYR A 118 -4.64 -5.97 -15.19
N HIS A 119 -5.02 -4.89 -14.50
CA HIS A 119 -6.42 -4.51 -14.39
C HIS A 119 -7.02 -4.11 -15.74
N ALA A 120 -6.29 -3.41 -16.61
CA ALA A 120 -6.76 -3.07 -17.96
C ALA A 120 -7.13 -4.31 -18.78
N ALA A 121 -6.35 -5.40 -18.65
CA ALA A 121 -6.64 -6.66 -19.34
C ALA A 121 -7.92 -7.34 -18.85
N LYS A 122 -8.25 -7.20 -17.55
CA LYS A 122 -9.48 -7.73 -16.93
C LYS A 122 -10.78 -7.13 -17.48
N GLY A 123 -10.70 -6.06 -18.26
CA GLY A 123 -11.86 -5.53 -19.00
C GLY A 123 -12.56 -6.53 -19.94
N ARG A 124 -11.93 -7.66 -20.24
CA ARG A 124 -12.48 -8.76 -21.06
C ARG A 124 -13.00 -9.92 -20.24
N ASP A 125 -12.86 -9.91 -18.92
CA ASP A 125 -13.34 -10.98 -18.06
C ASP A 125 -14.88 -10.97 -17.99
N PRO A 126 -15.51 -12.14 -17.74
CA PRO A 126 -16.95 -12.23 -17.59
C PRO A 126 -17.48 -11.32 -16.48
N ASN A 127 -18.55 -10.57 -16.78
CA ASN A 127 -19.18 -9.65 -15.82
C ASN A 127 -20.28 -10.32 -14.98
N GLY A 128 -20.41 -11.63 -15.01
CA GLY A 128 -21.41 -12.39 -14.25
C GLY A 128 -21.36 -13.87 -14.55
N ARG A 129 -22.33 -14.60 -14.00
CA ARG A 129 -22.49 -16.05 -14.14
C ARG A 129 -23.93 -16.39 -14.49
N THR A 130 -24.14 -17.49 -15.21
CA THR A 130 -25.46 -18.08 -15.42
C THR A 130 -25.70 -19.23 -14.45
N PHE A 131 -26.96 -19.45 -14.05
CA PHE A 131 -27.35 -20.47 -13.10
C PHE A 131 -28.55 -21.28 -13.63
N PRO A 132 -28.63 -22.58 -13.34
CA PRO A 132 -29.83 -23.36 -13.65
C PRO A 132 -31.01 -22.89 -12.79
N SER A 133 -32.22 -22.99 -13.36
CA SER A 133 -33.46 -22.74 -12.64
C SER A 133 -34.24 -24.04 -12.45
N SER A 134 -34.95 -24.15 -11.33
CA SER A 134 -35.94 -25.21 -11.11
C SER A 134 -37.26 -25.01 -11.91
N PHE A 135 -37.44 -23.83 -12.51
CA PHE A 135 -38.60 -23.49 -13.32
C PHE A 135 -38.27 -23.59 -14.83
N PRO A 136 -39.02 -24.41 -15.59
CA PRO A 136 -38.84 -24.47 -17.05
C PRO A 136 -39.00 -23.11 -17.70
N GLY A 137 -38.11 -22.78 -18.64
CA GLY A 137 -38.14 -21.51 -19.41
C GLY A 137 -37.66 -20.28 -18.66
N GLU A 138 -37.12 -20.44 -17.43
CA GLU A 138 -36.51 -19.36 -16.69
C GLU A 138 -35.00 -19.36 -16.91
N HIS A 139 -34.43 -18.17 -17.21
CA HIS A 139 -33.01 -17.92 -17.29
C HIS A 139 -32.59 -17.09 -16.10
N ILE A 140 -31.55 -17.55 -15.38
CA ILE A 140 -31.01 -16.85 -14.22
C ILE A 140 -29.55 -16.46 -14.51
N GLU A 141 -29.24 -15.20 -14.29
CA GLU A 141 -27.88 -14.68 -14.42
C GLU A 141 -27.55 -13.69 -13.28
N THR A 142 -26.28 -13.54 -12.96
CA THR A 142 -25.80 -12.43 -12.17
C THR A 142 -25.13 -11.39 -13.07
N VAL A 143 -25.25 -10.12 -12.68
CA VAL A 143 -24.57 -9.01 -13.35
C VAL A 143 -23.88 -8.17 -12.28
N ARG A 144 -22.59 -7.85 -12.49
CA ARG A 144 -21.86 -6.88 -11.65
C ARG A 144 -22.08 -5.48 -12.22
N GLN A 145 -22.38 -4.53 -11.34
CA GLN A 145 -22.46 -3.11 -11.63
C GLN A 145 -21.45 -2.35 -10.76
N ALA A 146 -21.03 -1.16 -11.21
CA ALA A 146 -20.19 -0.30 -10.41
C ALA A 146 -20.82 -0.03 -9.03
N LEU A 147 -19.97 0.11 -8.02
CA LEU A 147 -20.41 0.55 -6.70
C LEU A 147 -20.91 2.00 -6.73
N GLY A 148 -20.29 2.85 -7.55
CA GLY A 148 -20.63 4.25 -7.71
C GLY A 148 -19.42 5.17 -7.56
N VAL A 149 -19.51 6.17 -6.67
CA VAL A 149 -18.36 7.01 -6.31
C VAL A 149 -17.58 6.35 -5.19
N VAL A 150 -16.25 6.27 -5.36
CA VAL A 150 -15.34 5.66 -4.39
C VAL A 150 -14.32 6.69 -3.92
N GLY A 151 -14.21 6.85 -2.60
CA GLY A 151 -13.11 7.57 -1.96
C GLY A 151 -11.88 6.68 -1.84
N VAL A 152 -10.76 7.12 -2.37
CA VAL A 152 -9.46 6.44 -2.30
C VAL A 152 -8.53 7.28 -1.44
N ILE A 153 -7.99 6.71 -0.36
CA ILE A 153 -7.08 7.41 0.55
C ILE A 153 -5.81 6.57 0.67
N THR A 154 -4.67 7.13 0.28
CA THR A 154 -3.40 6.40 0.19
C THR A 154 -2.30 7.04 1.02
N PRO A 155 -1.35 6.23 1.55
CA PRO A 155 -0.21 6.68 2.30
C PRO A 155 0.92 7.16 1.37
N TRP A 156 2.03 7.55 1.98
CA TRP A 156 3.20 8.10 1.31
C TRP A 156 4.28 7.06 0.96
N ASN A 157 4.25 5.87 1.55
CA ASN A 157 5.37 4.92 1.45
C ASN A 157 5.47 4.18 0.12
N PHE A 158 4.36 4.01 -0.59
CA PHE A 158 4.29 3.51 -1.97
C PHE A 158 3.36 4.42 -2.79
N PRO A 159 3.84 5.65 -3.14
CA PRO A 159 2.99 6.72 -3.66
C PRO A 159 2.45 6.52 -5.07
N THR A 160 2.95 5.53 -5.81
CA THR A 160 2.39 5.12 -7.11
C THR A 160 1.75 3.73 -7.06
N GLN A 161 2.36 2.78 -6.34
CA GLN A 161 1.92 1.39 -6.32
C GLN A 161 0.57 1.23 -5.59
N ILE A 162 0.43 1.82 -4.39
CA ILE A 162 -0.83 1.71 -3.64
C ILE A 162 -1.98 2.44 -4.35
N PRO A 163 -1.81 3.64 -4.90
CA PRO A 163 -2.82 4.22 -5.78
C PRO A 163 -3.18 3.34 -6.98
N ALA A 164 -2.20 2.72 -7.64
CA ALA A 164 -2.46 1.81 -8.75
C ALA A 164 -3.33 0.62 -8.34
N TRP A 165 -3.08 0.00 -7.17
CA TRP A 165 -3.87 -1.11 -6.63
C TRP A 165 -5.34 -0.74 -6.36
N LYS A 166 -5.63 0.53 -6.12
CA LYS A 166 -6.97 1.00 -5.74
C LYS A 166 -7.69 1.69 -6.90
N ILE A 167 -7.02 2.58 -7.60
CA ILE A 167 -7.61 3.41 -8.66
C ILE A 167 -7.86 2.58 -9.93
N ALA A 168 -6.91 1.75 -10.36
CA ALA A 168 -7.06 0.98 -11.58
C ALA A 168 -8.27 0.03 -11.55
N PRO A 169 -8.46 -0.82 -10.52
CA PRO A 169 -9.67 -1.66 -10.45
C PRO A 169 -10.95 -0.84 -10.22
N ALA A 170 -10.91 0.26 -9.46
CA ALA A 170 -12.07 1.13 -9.30
C ALA A 170 -12.56 1.66 -10.64
N LEU A 171 -11.65 2.25 -11.43
CA LEU A 171 -11.95 2.78 -12.76
C LEU A 171 -12.37 1.68 -13.74
N LEU A 172 -11.68 0.53 -13.74
CA LEU A 172 -12.05 -0.60 -14.62
C LEU A 172 -13.48 -1.05 -14.39
N HIS A 173 -13.92 -1.13 -13.12
CA HIS A 173 -15.27 -1.57 -12.79
C HIS A 173 -16.33 -0.47 -12.93
N GLY A 174 -15.97 0.71 -13.48
CA GLY A 174 -16.92 1.77 -13.83
C GLY A 174 -17.23 2.75 -12.69
N ASN A 175 -16.43 2.73 -11.62
CA ASN A 175 -16.58 3.71 -10.54
C ASN A 175 -15.93 5.04 -10.92
N ALA A 176 -16.45 6.13 -10.38
CA ALA A 176 -15.73 7.39 -10.32
C ALA A 176 -14.93 7.46 -9.00
N VAL A 177 -13.78 8.10 -9.04
CA VAL A 177 -12.80 8.10 -7.95
C VAL A 177 -12.52 9.52 -7.47
N VAL A 178 -12.63 9.74 -6.17
CA VAL A 178 -12.06 10.90 -5.49
C VAL A 178 -10.86 10.42 -4.67
N TRP A 179 -9.66 10.75 -5.14
CA TRP A 179 -8.40 10.30 -4.54
C TRP A 179 -7.80 11.38 -3.65
N LYS A 180 -7.50 11.01 -2.42
CA LYS A 180 -6.75 11.80 -1.45
C LYS A 180 -5.40 11.12 -1.18
N PRO A 181 -4.29 11.52 -1.83
CA PRO A 181 -2.94 11.06 -1.51
C PRO A 181 -2.45 11.63 -0.18
N ALA A 182 -1.32 11.10 0.31
CA ALA A 182 -0.62 11.69 1.44
C ALA A 182 -0.01 13.05 1.06
N GLY A 183 -0.03 13.99 2.01
CA GLY A 183 0.54 15.33 1.81
C GLY A 183 2.07 15.34 1.79
N ASP A 184 2.71 14.25 2.20
CA ASP A 184 4.17 14.11 2.21
C ASP A 184 4.76 13.86 0.80
N VAL A 185 3.92 13.44 -0.17
CA VAL A 185 4.36 13.05 -1.53
C VAL A 185 3.51 13.68 -2.63
N PRO A 186 3.35 15.03 -2.62
CA PRO A 186 2.44 15.71 -3.54
C PRO A 186 2.93 15.70 -4.99
N ALA A 187 4.25 15.79 -5.21
CA ALA A 187 4.81 15.88 -6.56
C ALA A 187 4.65 14.57 -7.33
N VAL A 188 4.96 13.46 -6.68
CA VAL A 188 4.77 12.12 -7.27
C VAL A 188 3.30 11.79 -7.48
N SER A 189 2.43 12.19 -6.53
CA SER A 189 0.98 11.99 -6.65
C SER A 189 0.40 12.78 -7.83
N PHE A 190 0.86 14.00 -8.03
CA PHE A 190 0.50 14.84 -9.17
C PHE A 190 0.90 14.16 -10.49
N ALA A 191 2.17 13.71 -10.61
CA ALA A 191 2.65 13.05 -11.81
C ALA A 191 1.88 11.76 -12.16
N PHE A 192 1.48 10.99 -11.14
CA PHE A 192 0.64 9.81 -11.31
C PHE A 192 -0.78 10.17 -11.81
N ALA A 193 -1.43 11.18 -11.21
CA ALA A 193 -2.75 11.64 -11.64
C ALA A 193 -2.72 12.24 -13.04
N GLU A 194 -1.65 12.97 -13.37
CA GLU A 194 -1.46 13.57 -14.70
C GLU A 194 -1.38 12.49 -15.80
N ALA A 195 -0.68 11.38 -15.55
CA ALA A 195 -0.63 10.28 -16.51
C ALA A 195 -2.02 9.65 -16.78
N LEU A 196 -2.86 9.55 -15.76
CA LEU A 196 -4.25 9.07 -15.91
C LEU A 196 -5.11 10.10 -16.66
N HIS A 197 -4.96 11.38 -16.35
CA HIS A 197 -5.67 12.48 -17.01
C HIS A 197 -5.31 12.55 -18.50
N ASP A 198 -4.00 12.56 -18.83
CA ASP A 198 -3.48 12.62 -20.19
C ASP A 198 -3.84 11.39 -21.03
N ALA A 199 -4.05 10.23 -20.39
CA ALA A 199 -4.54 9.01 -21.04
C ALA A 199 -6.01 9.10 -21.45
N GLY A 200 -6.72 10.16 -21.08
CA GLY A 200 -8.10 10.40 -21.46
C GLY A 200 -9.13 9.85 -20.47
N VAL A 201 -8.79 9.71 -19.18
CA VAL A 201 -9.82 9.53 -18.14
C VAL A 201 -10.72 10.76 -18.14
N PRO A 202 -12.05 10.61 -18.34
CA PRO A 202 -12.92 11.76 -18.52
C PRO A 202 -13.00 12.68 -17.31
N ALA A 203 -13.30 13.95 -17.55
CA ALA A 203 -13.50 14.95 -16.50
C ALA A 203 -14.50 14.47 -15.45
N GLY A 204 -14.13 14.59 -14.19
CA GLY A 204 -14.94 14.15 -13.04
C GLY A 204 -14.82 12.67 -12.67
N VAL A 205 -14.43 11.78 -13.60
CA VAL A 205 -14.26 10.35 -13.31
C VAL A 205 -13.10 10.09 -12.34
N LEU A 206 -12.04 10.87 -12.46
CA LEU A 206 -10.95 10.93 -11.48
C LEU A 206 -10.80 12.36 -10.97
N SER A 207 -10.87 12.53 -9.68
CA SER A 207 -10.44 13.74 -8.99
C SER A 207 -9.31 13.40 -8.00
N MET A 208 -8.30 14.29 -7.89
CA MET A 208 -7.25 14.19 -6.87
C MET A 208 -7.29 15.43 -6.00
N VAL A 209 -7.34 15.25 -4.68
CA VAL A 209 -7.42 16.35 -3.70
C VAL A 209 -6.28 16.22 -2.69
N LEU A 210 -5.37 17.19 -2.68
CA LEU A 210 -4.27 17.31 -1.73
C LEU A 210 -4.80 17.93 -0.43
N ALA A 211 -5.53 17.15 0.37
CA ALA A 211 -6.23 17.61 1.56
C ALA A 211 -5.54 17.16 2.86
N PRO A 212 -5.53 17.98 3.91
CA PRO A 212 -5.08 17.55 5.23
C PRO A 212 -6.08 16.56 5.84
N GLY A 213 -5.64 15.75 6.81
CA GLY A 213 -6.47 14.73 7.45
C GLY A 213 -7.75 15.29 8.07
N SER A 214 -7.68 16.49 8.63
CA SER A 214 -8.84 17.19 9.23
C SER A 214 -9.96 17.50 8.22
N VAL A 215 -9.60 17.73 6.96
CA VAL A 215 -10.54 18.01 5.87
C VAL A 215 -10.98 16.73 5.17
N ALA A 216 -10.09 15.73 5.09
CA ALA A 216 -10.34 14.44 4.42
C ALA A 216 -11.52 13.66 5.03
N GLY A 217 -11.86 13.90 6.30
CA GLY A 217 -13.06 13.34 6.95
C GLY A 217 -14.34 13.61 6.18
N ARG A 218 -14.42 14.77 5.49
CA ARG A 218 -15.58 15.13 4.65
C ARG A 218 -15.84 14.12 3.53
N LEU A 219 -14.77 13.57 2.92
CA LEU A 219 -14.89 12.52 1.90
C LEU A 219 -15.50 11.23 2.50
N VAL A 220 -15.10 10.89 3.74
CA VAL A 220 -15.58 9.70 4.44
C VAL A 220 -17.03 9.85 4.89
N GLU A 221 -17.43 11.06 5.29
CA GLU A 221 -18.79 11.40 5.77
C GLU A 221 -19.82 11.53 4.63
N ASP A 222 -19.38 11.85 3.42
CA ASP A 222 -20.26 12.16 2.30
C ASP A 222 -21.09 10.95 1.86
N ARG A 223 -22.42 11.09 1.93
CA ARG A 223 -23.36 10.01 1.60
C ARG A 223 -23.38 9.64 0.12
N ARG A 224 -22.86 10.49 -0.77
CA ARG A 224 -22.73 10.22 -2.21
C ARG A 224 -21.57 9.26 -2.52
N VAL A 225 -20.63 9.11 -1.58
CA VAL A 225 -19.48 8.20 -1.70
C VAL A 225 -19.88 6.81 -1.20
N ALA A 226 -20.07 5.87 -2.11
CA ALA A 226 -20.60 4.54 -1.84
C ALA A 226 -19.58 3.58 -1.17
N GLY A 227 -18.28 3.85 -1.32
CA GLY A 227 -17.22 3.05 -0.70
C GLY A 227 -15.97 3.85 -0.44
N ILE A 228 -15.22 3.42 0.58
CA ILE A 228 -13.91 3.98 0.95
C ILE A 228 -12.87 2.86 0.91
N THR A 229 -11.83 3.04 0.11
CA THR A 229 -10.62 2.21 0.18
C THR A 229 -9.49 3.03 0.77
N PHE A 230 -8.90 2.54 1.85
CA PHE A 230 -7.90 3.22 2.65
C PHE A 230 -6.70 2.30 2.88
N THR A 231 -5.51 2.85 2.82
CA THR A 231 -4.29 2.25 3.35
C THR A 231 -3.62 3.26 4.27
N GLY A 232 -3.27 2.84 5.50
CA GLY A 232 -2.65 3.71 6.50
C GLY A 232 -2.66 3.11 7.90
N SER A 233 -2.67 3.97 8.93
CA SER A 233 -2.61 3.54 10.33
C SER A 233 -3.91 2.89 10.82
N VAL A 234 -3.80 1.96 11.78
CA VAL A 234 -4.92 1.25 12.41
C VAL A 234 -5.94 2.21 13.02
N GLY A 235 -5.47 3.21 13.76
CA GLY A 235 -6.35 4.16 14.44
C GLY A 235 -7.24 4.95 13.46
N VAL A 236 -6.67 5.44 12.35
CA VAL A 236 -7.43 6.13 11.31
C VAL A 236 -8.36 5.17 10.56
N GLY A 237 -7.89 3.95 10.25
CA GLY A 237 -8.71 2.92 9.60
C GLY A 237 -9.96 2.58 10.40
N LYS A 238 -9.82 2.36 11.72
CA LYS A 238 -10.95 2.09 12.62
C LYS A 238 -11.96 3.25 12.66
N GLN A 239 -11.49 4.50 12.66
CA GLN A 239 -12.36 5.69 12.57
C GLN A 239 -13.13 5.74 11.23
N ILE A 240 -12.44 5.51 10.11
CA ILE A 240 -13.07 5.46 8.78
C ILE A 240 -14.14 4.35 8.75
N ALA A 241 -13.84 3.16 9.26
CA ALA A 241 -14.79 2.06 9.31
C ALA A 241 -16.05 2.40 10.11
N ALA A 242 -15.90 3.04 11.26
CA ALA A 242 -17.03 3.43 12.11
C ALA A 242 -17.97 4.42 11.38
N VAL A 243 -17.40 5.45 10.74
CA VAL A 243 -18.17 6.44 9.99
C VAL A 243 -18.84 5.81 8.75
N ALA A 244 -18.11 5.01 8.00
CA ALA A 244 -18.63 4.34 6.81
C ALA A 244 -19.75 3.35 7.16
N ALA A 245 -19.59 2.55 8.22
CA ALA A 245 -20.60 1.60 8.71
C ALA A 245 -21.90 2.32 9.11
N ALA A 246 -21.82 3.46 9.79
CA ALA A 246 -22.99 4.24 10.21
C ALA A 246 -23.85 4.74 9.04
N ARG A 247 -23.30 4.83 7.82
CA ARG A 247 -24.03 5.26 6.61
C ARG A 247 -24.19 4.17 5.55
N GLY A 248 -23.75 2.92 5.85
CA GLY A 248 -23.87 1.76 4.97
C GLY A 248 -22.92 1.76 3.78
N ALA A 249 -21.81 2.51 3.83
CA ALA A 249 -20.80 2.49 2.79
C ALA A 249 -19.88 1.26 2.93
N LYS A 250 -19.42 0.73 1.79
CA LYS A 250 -18.40 -0.33 1.82
C LYS A 250 -17.05 0.22 2.26
N VAL A 251 -16.27 -0.60 2.95
CA VAL A 251 -14.87 -0.29 3.30
C VAL A 251 -13.93 -1.40 2.86
N GLN A 252 -12.73 -1.01 2.45
CA GLN A 252 -11.58 -1.87 2.21
C GLN A 252 -10.38 -1.19 2.87
N LEU A 253 -9.90 -1.75 3.97
CA LEU A 253 -8.87 -1.13 4.80
C LEU A 253 -7.66 -2.05 4.84
N GLU A 254 -6.51 -1.52 4.42
CA GLU A 254 -5.21 -2.12 4.55
C GLU A 254 -4.40 -1.29 5.54
N LEU A 255 -3.98 -1.90 6.64
CA LEU A 255 -3.45 -1.21 7.79
C LEU A 255 -2.02 -1.68 8.11
N GLY A 256 -1.53 -1.38 9.30
CA GLY A 256 -0.19 -1.74 9.72
C GLY A 256 0.07 -3.24 9.82
N GLY A 257 1.31 -3.59 10.07
CA GLY A 257 1.76 -4.96 10.27
C GLY A 257 2.93 -5.04 11.24
N HIS A 258 2.88 -6.00 12.16
CA HIS A 258 3.97 -6.30 13.08
C HIS A 258 4.56 -7.68 12.77
N ASN A 259 5.11 -7.79 11.57
CA ASN A 259 5.39 -9.05 10.91
C ASN A 259 6.57 -9.81 11.53
N ALA A 260 6.40 -11.11 11.70
CA ALA A 260 7.41 -12.00 12.21
C ALA A 260 8.02 -12.88 11.11
N ALA A 261 9.30 -13.22 11.28
CA ALA A 261 10.00 -14.21 10.50
C ALA A 261 10.60 -15.26 11.44
N ILE A 262 10.25 -16.52 11.26
CA ILE A 262 10.81 -17.64 12.02
C ILE A 262 11.98 -18.22 11.24
N VAL A 263 13.13 -18.43 11.89
CA VAL A 263 14.30 -19.06 11.28
C VAL A 263 14.63 -20.35 12.05
N MET A 264 14.53 -21.48 11.35
CA MET A 264 14.87 -22.80 11.85
C MET A 264 16.38 -23.08 11.68
N PRO A 265 16.97 -23.96 12.51
CA PRO A 265 18.42 -24.25 12.44
C PRO A 265 18.84 -25.09 11.22
N ASP A 266 17.88 -25.56 10.43
CA ASP A 266 18.09 -26.44 9.26
C ASP A 266 18.22 -25.70 7.92
N VAL A 267 18.20 -24.36 7.93
CA VAL A 267 18.34 -23.52 6.74
C VAL A 267 19.73 -22.89 6.67
N ASP A 268 20.21 -22.61 5.45
CA ASP A 268 21.45 -21.86 5.26
C ASP A 268 21.32 -20.45 5.89
N PRO A 269 22.18 -20.12 6.89
CA PRO A 269 22.03 -18.87 7.65
C PRO A 269 22.34 -17.63 6.79
N GLY A 270 23.29 -17.71 5.84
CA GLY A 270 23.62 -16.60 4.94
C GLY A 270 22.47 -16.31 4.00
N TYR A 271 21.80 -17.36 3.48
CA TYR A 271 20.59 -17.19 2.67
C TYR A 271 19.46 -16.52 3.47
N ALA A 272 19.14 -17.04 4.66
CA ALA A 272 18.09 -16.47 5.50
C ALA A 272 18.38 -15.00 5.89
N ALA A 273 19.65 -14.71 6.26
CA ALA A 273 20.10 -13.37 6.59
C ALA A 273 19.93 -12.39 5.41
N ALA A 274 20.32 -12.78 4.20
CA ALA A 274 20.15 -11.95 3.00
C ALA A 274 18.67 -11.66 2.70
N GLN A 275 17.79 -12.65 2.79
CA GLN A 275 16.35 -12.46 2.60
C GLN A 275 15.75 -11.55 3.67
N LEU A 276 16.15 -11.70 4.93
CA LEU A 276 15.62 -10.92 6.04
C LEU A 276 16.18 -9.50 6.08
N LEU A 277 17.39 -9.26 5.54
CA LEU A 277 17.87 -7.90 5.30
C LEU A 277 16.92 -7.14 4.37
N VAL A 278 16.54 -7.75 3.24
CA VAL A 278 15.56 -7.17 2.32
C VAL A 278 14.21 -6.98 3.01
N GLY A 279 13.78 -7.98 3.79
CA GLY A 279 12.52 -7.93 4.55
C GLY A 279 12.46 -6.78 5.54
N ALA A 280 13.52 -6.55 6.30
CA ALA A 280 13.56 -5.59 7.40
C ALA A 280 13.96 -4.18 6.97
N MET A 281 14.97 -4.05 6.05
CA MET A 281 15.67 -2.78 5.84
C MET A 281 15.34 -2.09 4.51
N SER A 282 14.90 -2.82 3.47
CA SER A 282 14.57 -2.17 2.19
C SER A 282 13.40 -1.18 2.35
N GLY A 283 13.44 -0.09 1.59
CA GLY A 283 12.51 1.05 1.74
C GLY A 283 12.67 1.72 3.10
N THR A 284 13.85 1.65 3.69
CA THR A 284 14.14 2.17 5.03
C THR A 284 13.19 1.58 6.10
N GLY A 285 12.77 0.30 5.91
CA GLY A 285 11.78 -0.36 6.78
C GLY A 285 10.39 0.26 6.77
N GLN A 286 10.12 1.25 5.94
CA GLN A 286 8.84 1.97 5.88
C GLN A 286 7.78 1.24 5.06
N LYS A 287 7.56 -0.02 5.38
CA LYS A 287 6.61 -0.92 4.73
C LYS A 287 5.69 -1.58 5.76
N CYS A 288 4.42 -1.69 5.45
CA CYS A 288 3.47 -2.47 6.26
C CYS A 288 3.87 -3.95 6.35
N THR A 289 4.60 -4.46 5.35
CA THR A 289 5.11 -5.85 5.28
C THR A 289 6.55 -6.00 5.81
N ALA A 290 7.17 -4.96 6.38
CA ALA A 290 8.55 -5.07 6.86
C ALA A 290 8.64 -6.07 8.03
N THR A 291 9.75 -6.84 8.06
CA THR A 291 10.06 -7.78 9.14
C THR A 291 10.41 -7.00 10.41
N ARG A 292 9.56 -7.05 11.41
CA ARG A 292 9.74 -6.36 12.69
C ARG A 292 10.37 -7.25 13.75
N ARG A 293 10.07 -8.56 13.70
CA ARG A 293 10.56 -9.54 14.63
C ARG A 293 11.17 -10.71 13.87
N ILE A 294 12.42 -11.06 14.19
CA ILE A 294 13.11 -12.25 13.68
C ILE A 294 13.21 -13.23 14.85
N ILE A 295 12.50 -14.35 14.77
CA ILE A 295 12.41 -15.36 15.82
C ILE A 295 13.35 -16.50 15.47
N LEU A 296 14.41 -16.65 16.25
CA LEU A 296 15.47 -17.65 16.01
C LEU A 296 15.24 -18.87 16.90
N VAL A 297 15.06 -20.05 16.29
CA VAL A 297 14.73 -21.28 16.98
C VAL A 297 16.02 -22.07 17.32
N GLY A 298 16.19 -22.40 18.59
CA GLY A 298 17.30 -23.24 19.07
C GLY A 298 18.67 -22.73 18.63
N GLY A 299 19.45 -23.59 17.97
CA GLY A 299 20.81 -23.27 17.51
C GLY A 299 20.89 -22.31 16.31
N ALA A 300 19.78 -21.86 15.75
CA ALA A 300 19.78 -20.89 14.63
C ALA A 300 20.43 -19.56 15.00
N TYR A 301 20.37 -19.18 16.29
CA TYR A 301 20.96 -17.93 16.77
C TYR A 301 22.46 -17.81 16.47
N ASP A 302 23.23 -18.84 16.84
CA ASP A 302 24.71 -18.80 16.79
C ASP A 302 25.22 -18.69 15.34
N THR A 303 24.46 -19.19 14.37
CA THR A 303 24.85 -19.20 12.97
C THR A 303 24.29 -18.00 12.20
N PHE A 304 23.05 -17.58 12.49
CA PHE A 304 22.36 -16.51 11.77
C PHE A 304 22.85 -15.12 12.19
N VAL A 305 23.04 -14.85 13.49
CA VAL A 305 23.34 -13.51 13.99
C VAL A 305 24.62 -12.93 13.42
N PRO A 306 25.76 -13.67 13.31
CA PRO A 306 26.96 -13.13 12.70
C PRO A 306 26.77 -12.73 11.24
N GLU A 307 26.06 -13.55 10.44
CA GLU A 307 25.74 -13.25 9.03
C GLU A 307 24.88 -11.99 8.91
N PHE A 308 23.81 -11.92 9.68
CA PHE A 308 22.87 -10.80 9.63
C PHE A 308 23.50 -9.49 10.10
N THR A 309 24.31 -9.54 11.18
CA THR A 309 25.06 -8.39 11.70
C THR A 309 26.04 -7.83 10.65
N SER A 310 26.75 -8.72 9.97
CA SER A 310 27.67 -8.33 8.90
C SER A 310 26.95 -7.56 7.78
N LEU A 311 25.81 -8.08 7.32
CA LEU A 311 25.01 -7.46 6.26
C LEU A 311 24.44 -6.11 6.68
N VAL A 312 23.91 -5.99 7.90
CA VAL A 312 23.34 -4.72 8.42
C VAL A 312 24.43 -3.67 8.56
N SER A 313 25.60 -4.04 9.09
CA SER A 313 26.73 -3.11 9.25
C SER A 313 27.31 -2.61 7.92
N ALA A 314 27.09 -3.34 6.84
CA ALA A 314 27.52 -2.97 5.48
C ALA A 314 26.53 -2.04 4.74
N LEU A 315 25.36 -1.74 5.32
CA LEU A 315 24.40 -0.82 4.71
C LEU A 315 24.99 0.58 4.59
N VAL A 316 24.81 1.18 3.42
CA VAL A 316 25.21 2.57 3.13
C VAL A 316 23.97 3.45 3.21
N VAL A 317 23.88 4.24 4.27
CA VAL A 317 22.78 5.20 4.49
C VAL A 317 23.14 6.53 3.85
N GLY A 318 22.22 7.13 3.08
CA GLY A 318 22.49 8.41 2.42
C GLY A 318 21.33 8.89 1.56
N ASP A 319 21.61 9.91 0.72
CA ASP A 319 20.64 10.38 -0.25
C ASP A 319 20.39 9.31 -1.32
N GLY A 320 19.13 8.88 -1.47
CA GLY A 320 18.75 7.85 -2.42
C GLY A 320 19.05 8.14 -3.89
N MET A 321 19.36 9.38 -4.23
CA MET A 321 19.83 9.79 -5.57
C MET A 321 21.32 9.49 -5.80
N GLU A 322 22.10 9.24 -4.74
CA GLU A 322 23.53 8.99 -4.85
C GLU A 322 23.84 7.51 -5.13
N GLY A 323 24.81 7.28 -6.02
CA GLY A 323 25.24 5.91 -6.36
C GLY A 323 25.87 5.18 -5.16
N GLY A 324 25.47 3.92 -4.96
CA GLY A 324 25.99 3.09 -3.88
C GLY A 324 25.22 3.20 -2.55
N VAL A 325 24.29 4.15 -2.41
CA VAL A 325 23.38 4.23 -1.27
C VAL A 325 22.39 3.06 -1.33
N THR A 326 22.24 2.34 -0.22
CA THR A 326 21.35 1.19 -0.09
C THR A 326 20.13 1.47 0.79
N THR A 327 20.19 2.53 1.59
CA THR A 327 19.13 2.91 2.53
C THR A 327 18.98 4.43 2.55
N GLY A 328 17.80 4.93 2.23
CA GLY A 328 17.48 6.35 2.26
C GLY A 328 17.08 6.85 3.66
N PRO A 329 16.65 8.13 3.78
CA PRO A 329 16.07 8.68 5.00
C PRO A 329 14.68 8.14 5.28
N VAL A 330 14.16 8.41 6.46
CA VAL A 330 12.73 8.30 6.76
C VAL A 330 11.98 9.54 6.26
N ILE A 331 10.65 9.43 6.11
CA ILE A 331 9.82 10.44 5.44
C ILE A 331 9.85 11.83 6.08
N SER A 332 10.08 11.95 7.38
CA SER A 332 10.01 13.24 8.08
C SER A 332 10.79 13.22 9.39
N ASN A 333 11.13 14.42 9.89
CA ASN A 333 11.72 14.59 11.21
C ASN A 333 10.84 14.00 12.33
N LYS A 334 9.51 14.10 12.20
CA LYS A 334 8.59 13.49 13.16
C LYS A 334 8.77 11.97 13.19
N ALA A 335 8.82 11.31 12.05
CA ALA A 335 9.05 9.88 11.96
C ALA A 335 10.42 9.48 12.54
N GLN A 336 11.47 10.27 12.26
CA GLN A 336 12.80 10.06 12.83
C GLN A 336 12.74 10.05 14.36
N LEU A 337 12.18 11.09 14.99
CA LEU A 337 12.07 11.21 16.44
C LEU A 337 11.23 10.09 17.07
N GLU A 338 10.13 9.69 16.44
CA GLU A 338 9.29 8.59 16.90
C GLU A 338 10.04 7.25 16.89
N ILE A 339 10.82 6.97 15.83
CA ILE A 339 11.62 5.75 15.72
C ILE A 339 12.76 5.73 16.73
N GLU A 340 13.50 6.84 16.85
CA GLU A 340 14.59 6.97 17.84
C GLU A 340 14.08 6.83 19.26
N SER A 341 12.92 7.41 19.59
CA SER A 341 12.25 7.20 20.88
C SER A 341 11.91 5.73 21.12
N ALA A 342 11.37 5.03 20.12
CA ALA A 342 11.01 3.63 20.28
C ALA A 342 12.24 2.73 20.53
N VAL A 343 13.37 3.03 19.89
CA VAL A 343 14.64 2.35 20.15
C VAL A 343 15.12 2.64 21.58
N ALA A 344 15.12 3.91 22.00
CA ALA A 344 15.56 4.31 23.35
C ALA A 344 14.71 3.65 24.44
N ASP A 345 13.39 3.62 24.29
CA ASP A 345 12.47 2.97 25.21
C ASP A 345 12.73 1.46 25.29
N SER A 346 12.93 0.81 24.12
CA SER A 346 13.25 -0.62 24.07
C SER A 346 14.56 -0.96 24.78
N LEU A 347 15.59 -0.09 24.68
CA LEU A 347 16.85 -0.26 25.42
C LEU A 347 16.64 -0.09 26.94
N ALA A 348 15.82 0.89 27.35
CA ALA A 348 15.48 1.10 28.76
C ALA A 348 14.66 -0.08 29.35
N GLU A 349 13.90 -0.79 28.51
CA GLU A 349 13.13 -1.99 28.87
C GLU A 349 13.96 -3.29 28.85
N GLY A 350 15.26 -3.21 28.61
CA GLY A 350 16.19 -4.34 28.66
C GLY A 350 16.57 -4.93 27.31
N GLY A 351 16.22 -4.28 26.22
CA GLY A 351 16.73 -4.60 24.89
C GLY A 351 18.21 -4.28 24.76
N THR A 352 18.88 -4.92 23.81
CA THR A 352 20.30 -4.66 23.48
C THR A 352 20.49 -4.47 21.98
N VAL A 353 21.44 -3.60 21.60
CA VAL A 353 21.82 -3.43 20.19
C VAL A 353 22.73 -4.58 19.76
N VAL A 354 22.31 -5.32 18.74
CA VAL A 354 23.10 -6.42 18.13
C VAL A 354 23.91 -5.91 16.94
N ALA A 355 23.29 -5.07 16.11
CA ALA A 355 23.93 -4.45 14.95
C ALA A 355 23.33 -3.07 14.69
N GLN A 356 24.15 -2.16 14.17
CA GLN A 356 23.71 -0.84 13.73
C GLN A 356 24.59 -0.35 12.60
N ALA A 357 23.97 0.20 11.54
CA ALA A 357 24.71 0.89 10.48
C ALA A 357 24.96 2.35 10.83
N SER A 358 26.00 2.93 10.23
CA SER A 358 26.29 4.35 10.38
C SER A 358 25.35 5.21 9.57
N VAL A 359 25.05 6.42 10.06
CA VAL A 359 24.30 7.43 9.33
C VAL A 359 25.22 8.59 8.92
N PRO A 360 24.94 9.26 7.78
CA PRO A 360 25.71 10.45 7.41
C PRO A 360 25.47 11.59 8.39
N SER A 361 26.45 12.51 8.49
CA SER A 361 26.28 13.78 9.18
C SER A 361 25.45 14.74 8.33
N GLY A 362 24.61 15.57 8.96
CA GLY A 362 23.78 16.57 8.26
C GLY A 362 22.35 16.61 8.77
N ASP A 363 21.51 17.40 8.11
CA ASP A 363 20.13 17.69 8.54
C ASP A 363 19.07 16.75 7.94
N GLY A 364 19.48 15.77 7.13
CA GLY A 364 18.57 14.77 6.56
C GLY A 364 17.95 13.87 7.65
N PHE A 365 16.74 13.41 7.41
CA PHE A 365 15.98 12.59 8.39
C PHE A 365 16.46 11.14 8.38
N PHE A 366 17.76 10.94 8.63
CA PHE A 366 18.39 9.62 8.62
C PHE A 366 18.23 8.93 9.98
N VAL A 367 17.75 7.68 9.94
CA VAL A 367 17.71 6.78 11.10
C VAL A 367 18.69 5.64 10.85
N ALA A 368 19.50 5.33 11.87
CA ALA A 368 20.43 4.22 11.77
C ALA A 368 19.68 2.87 11.68
N PRO A 369 19.85 2.10 10.59
CA PRO A 369 19.35 0.73 10.55
C PRO A 369 19.85 -0.05 11.75
N THR A 370 18.93 -0.53 12.59
CA THR A 370 19.26 -1.10 13.91
C THR A 370 18.59 -2.45 14.09
N VAL A 371 19.38 -3.40 14.56
CA VAL A 371 18.93 -4.71 15.02
C VAL A 371 19.02 -4.73 16.54
N LEU A 372 17.90 -4.93 17.20
CA LEU A 372 17.82 -5.15 18.63
C LEU A 372 17.70 -6.64 18.92
N GLU A 373 18.11 -7.05 20.11
CA GLU A 373 17.73 -8.32 20.72
C GLU A 373 16.96 -8.01 22.00
N GLY A 374 15.88 -8.75 22.23
CA GLY A 374 15.06 -8.55 23.42
C GLY A 374 13.98 -9.61 23.57
N THR A 375 13.17 -9.43 24.59
CA THR A 375 11.98 -10.25 24.84
C THR A 375 10.73 -9.55 24.32
N MET A 376 9.59 -10.24 24.32
CA MET A 376 8.29 -9.68 23.94
C MET A 376 7.84 -8.51 24.83
N ASN A 377 8.60 -8.15 25.88
CA ASN A 377 8.26 -7.05 26.77
C ASN A 377 8.75 -5.68 26.30
N ILE A 378 9.73 -5.61 25.41
CA ILE A 378 10.24 -4.33 24.89
C ILE A 378 9.31 -3.72 23.84
N ARG A 379 9.35 -2.39 23.71
CA ARG A 379 8.43 -1.62 22.85
C ARG A 379 8.45 -2.06 21.39
N THR A 380 9.62 -2.31 20.81
CA THR A 380 9.76 -2.77 19.42
C THR A 380 9.22 -4.18 19.15
N CYS A 381 8.92 -4.97 20.20
CA CYS A 381 8.22 -6.25 20.09
C CYS A 381 6.69 -6.13 20.26
N LYS A 382 6.18 -4.98 20.70
CA LYS A 382 4.75 -4.72 20.97
C LYS A 382 4.13 -3.81 19.93
N GLU A 383 4.88 -2.81 19.43
CA GLU A 383 4.39 -1.75 18.55
C GLU A 383 5.04 -1.83 17.16
N GLU A 384 4.29 -1.48 16.13
CA GLU A 384 4.84 -1.29 14.80
C GLU A 384 5.72 -0.03 14.76
N VAL A 385 7.04 -0.21 14.71
CA VAL A 385 8.00 0.89 14.49
C VAL A 385 8.27 1.03 13.01
N PHE A 386 7.71 2.06 12.37
CA PHE A 386 7.70 2.21 10.90
C PHE A 386 9.00 2.81 10.37
N GLY A 387 10.11 2.07 10.54
CA GLY A 387 11.47 2.47 10.18
C GLY A 387 12.42 1.27 10.05
N PRO A 388 13.73 1.51 9.87
CA PRO A 388 14.71 0.46 9.64
C PRO A 388 15.13 -0.24 10.94
N ILE A 389 14.15 -0.74 11.68
CA ILE A 389 14.34 -1.39 12.99
C ILE A 389 13.74 -2.79 12.93
N THR A 390 14.49 -3.78 13.41
CA THR A 390 14.00 -5.14 13.62
C THR A 390 14.53 -5.70 14.92
N THR A 391 13.77 -6.59 15.55
CA THR A 391 14.15 -7.18 16.85
C THR A 391 14.29 -8.69 16.71
N ILE A 392 15.42 -9.21 17.19
CA ILE A 392 15.67 -10.65 17.35
C ILE A 392 15.05 -11.12 18.65
N VAL A 393 14.28 -12.20 18.58
CA VAL A 393 13.70 -12.90 19.73
C VAL A 393 14.11 -14.37 19.64
N ARG A 394 14.49 -14.96 20.78
CA ARG A 394 14.85 -16.39 20.84
C ARG A 394 13.62 -17.25 21.13
N ALA A 395 13.60 -18.46 20.58
CA ALA A 395 12.62 -19.49 20.87
C ALA A 395 13.33 -20.84 20.99
N GLU A 396 12.85 -21.71 21.86
CA GLU A 396 13.40 -23.05 22.05
C GLU A 396 12.83 -24.09 21.05
N SER A 397 11.64 -23.82 20.51
CA SER A 397 10.93 -24.71 19.59
C SER A 397 10.12 -23.95 18.56
N LEU A 398 9.67 -24.66 17.50
CA LEU A 398 8.74 -24.11 16.51
C LEU A 398 7.40 -23.70 17.13
N ASP A 399 6.88 -24.48 18.09
CA ASP A 399 5.61 -24.17 18.78
C ASP A 399 5.71 -22.83 19.53
N GLU A 400 6.81 -22.61 20.23
CA GLU A 400 7.06 -21.35 20.91
C GLU A 400 7.25 -20.20 19.91
N ALA A 401 8.00 -20.42 18.82
CA ALA A 401 8.19 -19.43 17.78
C ALA A 401 6.88 -19.00 17.12
N ILE A 402 5.99 -19.94 16.85
CA ILE A 402 4.63 -19.66 16.34
C ILE A 402 3.80 -18.89 17.37
N ALA A 403 3.87 -19.25 18.65
CA ALA A 403 3.19 -18.52 19.70
C ALA A 403 3.68 -17.06 19.78
N ILE A 404 5.00 -16.83 19.78
CA ILE A 404 5.62 -15.50 19.75
C ILE A 404 5.20 -14.74 18.48
N ALA A 405 5.21 -15.39 17.31
CA ALA A 405 4.84 -14.75 16.05
C ALA A 405 3.38 -14.27 16.08
N ASN A 406 2.49 -15.05 16.67
CA ASN A 406 1.07 -14.77 16.78
C ASN A 406 0.70 -13.79 17.92
N ASP A 407 1.62 -13.54 18.86
CA ASP A 407 1.40 -12.60 19.97
C ASP A 407 1.52 -11.14 19.51
N THR A 408 0.51 -10.72 18.77
CA THR A 408 0.35 -9.36 18.24
C THR A 408 -1.09 -9.14 17.79
N GLU A 409 -1.55 -7.91 17.83
CA GLU A 409 -2.85 -7.51 17.27
C GLU A 409 -2.85 -7.49 15.73
N PHE A 410 -1.70 -7.56 15.08
CA PHE A 410 -1.53 -7.54 13.63
C PHE A 410 -1.49 -8.94 13.03
N GLY A 411 -1.77 -9.02 11.73
CA GLY A 411 -1.72 -10.27 10.98
C GLY A 411 -1.58 -10.05 9.47
N LEU A 412 -0.65 -9.15 9.03
CA LEU A 412 -0.50 -8.89 7.60
C LEU A 412 0.32 -9.98 6.92
N THR A 413 1.57 -10.18 7.35
CA THR A 413 2.45 -11.19 6.75
C THR A 413 3.30 -11.87 7.82
N ALA A 414 3.65 -13.12 7.57
CA ALA A 414 4.62 -13.87 8.35
C ALA A 414 5.49 -14.73 7.43
N SER A 415 6.72 -15.05 7.84
CA SER A 415 7.58 -15.97 7.10
C SER A 415 8.16 -17.06 7.98
N ILE A 416 8.49 -18.19 7.35
CA ILE A 416 9.28 -19.26 7.95
C ILE A 416 10.43 -19.63 6.99
N PHE A 417 11.62 -19.77 7.56
CA PHE A 417 12.82 -20.29 6.89
C PHE A 417 13.12 -21.67 7.46
N SER A 418 12.93 -22.70 6.66
CA SER A 418 13.17 -24.11 7.00
C SER A 418 13.31 -24.94 5.74
N SER A 419 14.03 -26.05 5.84
CA SER A 419 14.10 -27.12 4.82
C SER A 419 13.21 -28.30 5.16
N ASN A 420 12.53 -28.30 6.33
CA ASN A 420 11.66 -29.38 6.79
C ASN A 420 10.21 -29.13 6.40
N ASP A 421 9.65 -29.94 5.52
CA ASP A 421 8.27 -29.83 5.04
C ASP A 421 7.21 -29.92 6.17
N ALA A 422 7.49 -30.66 7.25
CA ALA A 422 6.55 -30.78 8.38
C ALA A 422 6.47 -29.45 9.16
N ASP A 423 7.61 -28.79 9.40
CA ASP A 423 7.68 -27.50 10.06
C ASP A 423 7.01 -26.40 9.20
N ILE A 424 7.27 -26.44 7.88
CA ILE A 424 6.64 -25.52 6.92
C ILE A 424 5.11 -25.71 6.92
N ALA A 425 4.65 -26.95 6.88
CA ALA A 425 3.21 -27.24 6.90
C ALA A 425 2.53 -26.83 8.21
N GLN A 426 3.21 -27.00 9.36
CA GLN A 426 2.72 -26.54 10.65
C GLN A 426 2.65 -25.01 10.67
N ALA A 427 3.72 -24.32 10.35
CA ALA A 427 3.76 -22.85 10.33
C ALA A 427 2.71 -22.25 9.38
N THR A 428 2.54 -22.84 8.19
CA THR A 428 1.52 -22.40 7.21
C THR A 428 0.11 -22.49 7.78
N ARG A 429 -0.18 -23.50 8.59
CA ARG A 429 -1.51 -23.70 9.19
C ARG A 429 -1.75 -22.83 10.42
N GLU A 430 -0.71 -22.56 11.22
CA GLU A 430 -0.86 -22.00 12.57
C GLU A 430 -0.50 -20.53 12.68
N LEU A 431 0.30 -19.98 11.73
CA LEU A 431 0.59 -18.55 11.68
C LEU A 431 -0.67 -17.75 11.31
N GLN A 432 -0.97 -16.72 12.11
CA GLN A 432 -2.15 -15.88 11.98
C GLN A 432 -1.86 -14.63 11.14
N ALA A 433 -1.51 -14.84 9.89
CA ALA A 433 -1.27 -13.77 8.93
C ALA A 433 -1.94 -14.08 7.58
N GLY A 434 -2.30 -13.03 6.84
CA GLY A 434 -2.94 -13.19 5.54
C GLY A 434 -1.99 -13.64 4.44
N LEU A 435 -0.70 -13.28 4.55
CA LEU A 435 0.36 -13.70 3.62
C LEU A 435 1.39 -14.54 4.38
N ILE A 436 1.57 -15.78 3.99
CA ILE A 436 2.61 -16.66 4.50
C ILE A 436 3.70 -16.82 3.45
N LYS A 437 4.94 -16.53 3.84
CA LYS A 437 6.12 -16.66 2.99
C LYS A 437 7.00 -17.82 3.48
N ILE A 438 7.43 -18.67 2.57
CA ILE A 438 8.29 -19.81 2.86
C ILE A 438 9.63 -19.54 2.19
N ASN A 439 10.71 -19.50 2.98
CA ASN A 439 12.07 -19.23 2.51
C ASN A 439 12.19 -17.95 1.67
N ALA A 440 11.39 -16.94 2.03
CA ALA A 440 11.33 -15.66 1.33
C ALA A 440 11.05 -14.52 2.33
N PRO A 441 11.39 -13.25 2.00
CA PRO A 441 11.17 -12.13 2.88
C PRO A 441 9.66 -11.87 3.07
N ASN A 442 9.27 -11.28 4.18
CA ASN A 442 7.89 -10.85 4.44
C ASN A 442 7.37 -9.88 3.38
N THR A 443 8.25 -9.12 2.74
CA THR A 443 7.92 -8.12 1.72
C THR A 443 7.74 -8.76 0.34
N GLY A 444 7.15 -7.98 -0.58
CA GLY A 444 6.89 -8.42 -1.94
C GLY A 444 5.58 -9.20 -2.07
N SER A 445 4.84 -8.89 -3.11
CA SER A 445 3.57 -9.57 -3.45
C SER A 445 3.37 -9.56 -4.95
N GLU A 446 2.68 -10.57 -5.45
CA GLU A 446 2.29 -10.66 -6.85
C GLU A 446 0.94 -9.93 -7.05
N LEU A 447 0.85 -9.16 -8.11
CA LEU A 447 -0.35 -8.35 -8.41
C LEU A 447 -1.62 -9.17 -8.70
N HIS A 448 -1.46 -10.43 -9.07
CA HIS A 448 -2.55 -11.37 -9.38
C HIS A 448 -2.89 -12.30 -8.20
N VAL A 449 -2.24 -12.13 -7.05
CA VAL A 449 -2.49 -12.88 -5.83
C VAL A 449 -3.20 -11.97 -4.82
N PRO A 450 -4.22 -12.46 -4.09
CA PRO A 450 -4.88 -11.69 -3.05
C PRO A 450 -3.90 -11.12 -2.03
N PHE A 451 -4.03 -9.84 -1.73
CA PHE A 451 -3.23 -9.14 -0.73
C PHE A 451 -4.16 -8.59 0.35
N GLY A 452 -4.00 -9.05 1.57
CA GLY A 452 -4.78 -8.61 2.71
C GLY A 452 -4.36 -9.31 3.98
N GLY A 453 -4.64 -8.70 5.12
CA GLY A 453 -4.27 -9.19 6.43
C GLY A 453 -5.40 -9.89 7.18
N LEU A 454 -5.07 -10.31 8.38
CA LEU A 454 -5.98 -10.75 9.44
C LEU A 454 -5.88 -9.74 10.60
N LYS A 455 -6.68 -9.96 11.65
CA LYS A 455 -6.66 -9.14 12.87
C LYS A 455 -6.77 -7.63 12.53
N ASP A 456 -6.01 -6.77 13.21
CA ASP A 456 -6.01 -5.32 13.01
C ASP A 456 -5.26 -4.84 11.76
N SER A 457 -4.63 -5.74 11.00
CA SER A 457 -4.05 -5.38 9.70
C SER A 457 -5.12 -5.14 8.63
N THR A 458 -6.36 -5.61 8.85
CA THR A 458 -7.54 -5.32 8.05
C THR A 458 -8.78 -5.26 8.93
N PHE A 459 -9.65 -4.26 8.75
CA PHE A 459 -10.83 -4.03 9.59
C PHE A 459 -11.99 -3.52 8.73
N PRO A 460 -13.26 -3.89 8.98
CA PRO A 460 -13.81 -4.75 10.03
C PRO A 460 -13.70 -6.26 9.75
N GLY A 461 -12.98 -6.66 8.74
CA GLY A 461 -12.75 -8.05 8.37
C GLY A 461 -11.95 -8.14 7.08
N PRO A 462 -11.37 -9.31 6.77
CA PRO A 462 -10.49 -9.48 5.62
C PRO A 462 -11.16 -9.02 4.32
N ARG A 463 -10.46 -8.16 3.56
CA ARG A 463 -10.81 -7.78 2.20
C ARG A 463 -9.54 -7.49 1.44
N GLU A 464 -9.26 -8.33 0.51
CA GLU A 464 -8.07 -8.25 -0.33
C GLU A 464 -8.19 -7.05 -1.30
N GLN A 465 -7.04 -6.43 -1.59
CA GLN A 465 -6.95 -5.29 -2.50
C GLN A 465 -6.37 -5.61 -3.89
N ASN A 466 -5.90 -6.83 -4.11
CA ASN A 466 -5.36 -7.30 -5.37
C ASN A 466 -6.14 -8.50 -5.93
N ALA A 467 -5.72 -9.01 -7.07
CA ALA A 467 -6.27 -10.17 -7.74
C ALA A 467 -7.73 -9.98 -8.21
N GLU A 468 -8.43 -11.09 -8.35
CA GLU A 468 -9.83 -11.09 -8.79
C GLU A 468 -10.80 -10.65 -7.67
N THR A 469 -10.41 -10.86 -6.43
CA THR A 469 -11.22 -10.57 -5.25
C THR A 469 -11.51 -9.08 -5.08
N VAL A 470 -10.62 -8.22 -5.58
CA VAL A 470 -10.81 -6.76 -5.53
C VAL A 470 -12.11 -6.30 -6.23
N ALA A 471 -12.57 -7.04 -7.23
CA ALA A 471 -13.83 -6.75 -7.92
C ALA A 471 -15.06 -6.79 -6.99
N GLU A 472 -15.03 -7.59 -5.92
CA GLU A 472 -16.12 -7.69 -4.94
C GLU A 472 -16.31 -6.40 -4.15
N PHE A 473 -15.21 -5.69 -3.88
CA PHE A 473 -15.30 -4.38 -3.24
C PHE A 473 -15.89 -3.33 -4.18
N PHE A 474 -15.38 -3.22 -5.41
CA PHE A 474 -15.74 -2.15 -6.36
C PHE A 474 -17.05 -2.36 -7.11
N THR A 475 -17.76 -3.47 -6.88
CA THR A 475 -19.01 -3.78 -7.57
C THR A 475 -20.13 -4.17 -6.60
N VAL A 476 -21.36 -4.09 -7.10
CA VAL A 476 -22.53 -4.74 -6.52
C VAL A 476 -23.05 -5.80 -7.49
N THR A 477 -23.51 -6.93 -6.95
CA THR A 477 -24.06 -8.02 -7.77
C THR A 477 -25.57 -7.96 -7.76
N LYS A 478 -26.19 -8.00 -8.97
CA LYS A 478 -27.62 -8.19 -9.14
C LYS A 478 -27.91 -9.58 -9.67
N SER A 479 -28.90 -10.26 -9.12
CA SER A 479 -29.45 -11.50 -9.66
C SER A 479 -30.65 -11.17 -10.54
N VAL A 480 -30.59 -11.58 -11.78
CA VAL A 480 -31.63 -11.32 -12.79
C VAL A 480 -32.33 -12.62 -13.14
N TYR A 481 -33.63 -12.68 -12.90
CA TYR A 481 -34.48 -13.80 -13.25
C TYR A 481 -35.33 -13.38 -14.44
N ARG A 482 -35.26 -14.09 -15.56
CA ARG A 482 -35.98 -13.78 -16.79
C ARG A 482 -36.84 -14.94 -17.23
N ARG A 483 -38.12 -14.70 -17.40
CA ARG A 483 -39.07 -15.62 -18.05
C ARG A 483 -39.60 -14.98 -19.34
N VAL A 484 -39.93 -15.82 -20.32
CA VAL A 484 -40.59 -15.36 -21.51
C VAL A 484 -42.06 -15.10 -21.16
N ALA A 485 -42.50 -13.84 -21.29
CA ALA A 485 -43.90 -13.51 -21.14
C ALA A 485 -44.69 -13.96 -22.41
N PRO A 486 -45.91 -14.53 -22.27
CA PRO A 486 -46.79 -14.79 -23.40
C PRO A 486 -47.07 -13.48 -24.14
N ARG A 487 -47.06 -13.52 -25.47
CA ARG A 487 -47.47 -12.37 -26.27
C ARG A 487 -48.99 -12.17 -26.17
N VAL A 488 -49.43 -10.92 -26.06
CA VAL A 488 -50.84 -10.57 -26.15
C VAL A 488 -51.28 -10.82 -27.57
N GLY A 489 -52.20 -11.80 -27.80
CA GLY A 489 -52.79 -12.07 -29.13
C GLY A 489 -52.06 -13.15 -29.94
N GLY A 490 -51.40 -14.14 -29.29
CA GLY A 490 -50.92 -15.38 -29.93
C GLY A 490 -51.85 -16.54 -29.58
#